data_d592c06461958a20c56ffa87379c4b10
#
_entry.id   d592c06461958a20c56ffa87379c4b10
#
_cell.length_a   1.000
_cell.length_b   1.000
_cell.length_c   1.000
_cell.angle_alpha   90.00
_cell.angle_beta   90.00
_cell.angle_gamma   90.00
#
_symmetry.space_group_name_H-M   'P 1'
#
loop_
_entity.id
_entity.type
_entity.pdbx_description
1 polymer ?
#
loop_
_entity_poly.entity_id
_entity_poly.type
_entity_poly.pdbx_seq_one_letter_code
_entity_poly.pdbx_strand_id
1 'polypeptide(L)'
;MKKILIINGHPDKESFCFALAEHYKKGAVSSGATCKLINLIDLSFNPILIYGYRKISVLEPDLIKVQQEILAANHLVFVYPTWWGTYPALLKGFFDRVFLPGFAFKYHKSDLFWDKLLKGKTARIITTMDSPAWYYFLIYRSPGHNSMKRAILGFCGIKPVKITSFSPIKSSDGKKRKVWLEKAEALGRKLL
;
A
#
# COMPACT_ATOMS: atom_id res chain seq x y z
N MET A 1 -10.16 19.55 2.81
CA MET A 1 -10.11 18.37 3.71
C MET A 1 -9.27 17.29 3.04
N LYS A 2 -8.32 16.66 3.74
CA LYS A 2 -7.43 15.65 3.17
C LYS A 2 -8.19 14.33 2.97
N LYS A 3 -8.10 13.76 1.77
CA LYS A 3 -8.70 12.45 1.46
C LYS A 3 -7.63 11.37 1.52
N ILE A 4 -7.84 10.35 2.35
CA ILE A 4 -6.90 9.25 2.58
C ILE A 4 -7.57 7.94 2.17
N LEU A 5 -6.85 7.18 1.35
CA LEU A 5 -7.21 5.81 1.01
C LEU A 5 -6.23 4.85 1.66
N ILE A 6 -6.74 3.97 2.52
CA ILE A 6 -5.98 2.89 3.15
C ILE A 6 -6.30 1.60 2.39
N ILE A 7 -5.26 0.89 1.98
CA ILE A 7 -5.36 -0.40 1.30
C ILE A 7 -4.67 -1.44 2.17
N ASN A 8 -5.47 -2.34 2.75
CA ASN A 8 -4.97 -3.47 3.51
C ASN A 8 -4.76 -4.67 2.58
N GLY A 9 -3.50 -5.08 2.42
CA GLY A 9 -3.09 -6.20 1.57
C GLY A 9 -2.97 -7.55 2.28
N HIS A 10 -3.38 -7.65 3.56
CA HIS A 10 -3.42 -8.93 4.25
C HIS A 10 -4.70 -9.70 3.87
N PRO A 11 -4.61 -10.99 3.53
CA PRO A 11 -5.80 -11.77 3.17
C PRO A 11 -6.69 -12.13 4.38
N ASP A 12 -6.14 -12.08 5.59
CA ASP A 12 -6.86 -12.38 6.83
C ASP A 12 -7.28 -11.09 7.56
N LYS A 13 -8.57 -10.95 7.86
CA LYS A 13 -9.15 -9.79 8.56
C LYS A 13 -8.87 -9.80 10.06
N GLU A 14 -8.51 -10.92 10.64
CA GLU A 14 -8.11 -11.01 12.05
C GLU A 14 -6.61 -10.69 12.27
N SER A 15 -5.92 -10.35 11.19
CA SER A 15 -4.49 -10.06 11.22
C SER A 15 -4.15 -8.77 11.96
N PHE A 16 -2.93 -8.68 12.48
CA PHE A 16 -2.42 -7.46 13.08
C PHE A 16 -2.30 -6.31 12.05
N CYS A 17 -2.14 -6.61 10.78
CA CYS A 17 -2.20 -5.62 9.71
C CYS A 17 -3.58 -4.94 9.63
N PHE A 18 -4.66 -5.70 9.77
CA PHE A 18 -6.01 -5.15 9.81
C PHE A 18 -6.17 -4.18 11.00
N ALA A 19 -5.75 -4.60 12.19
CA ALA A 19 -5.79 -3.75 13.39
C ALA A 19 -4.98 -2.46 13.21
N LEU A 20 -3.79 -2.53 12.61
CA LEU A 20 -2.96 -1.35 12.29
C LEU A 20 -3.65 -0.40 11.31
N ALA A 21 -4.34 -0.94 10.29
CA ALA A 21 -5.07 -0.14 9.31
C ALA A 21 -6.26 0.61 9.96
N GLU A 22 -7.03 -0.06 10.82
CA GLU A 22 -8.14 0.57 11.56
C GLU A 22 -7.64 1.65 12.55
N HIS A 23 -6.54 1.39 13.28
CA HIS A 23 -5.96 2.39 14.18
C HIS A 23 -5.41 3.61 13.41
N TYR A 24 -4.79 3.38 12.25
CA TYR A 24 -4.37 4.50 11.40
C TYR A 24 -5.58 5.32 10.92
N LYS A 25 -6.65 4.65 10.46
CA LYS A 25 -7.91 5.29 10.05
C LYS A 25 -8.51 6.13 11.19
N LYS A 26 -8.61 5.56 12.40
CA LYS A 26 -9.11 6.27 13.59
C LYS A 26 -8.32 7.56 13.83
N GLY A 27 -6.98 7.49 13.78
CA GLY A 27 -6.13 8.66 13.95
C GLY A 27 -6.32 9.70 12.83
N ALA A 28 -6.48 9.26 11.59
CA ALA A 28 -6.69 10.16 10.45
C ALA A 28 -8.03 10.89 10.53
N VAL A 29 -9.09 10.17 10.86
CA VAL A 29 -10.44 10.74 11.03
C VAL A 29 -10.49 11.72 12.19
N SER A 30 -9.85 11.42 13.33
CA SER A 30 -9.78 12.34 14.48
C SER A 30 -9.06 13.66 14.18
N SER A 31 -8.28 13.72 13.12
CA SER A 31 -7.61 14.94 12.63
C SER A 31 -8.33 15.60 11.45
N GLY A 32 -9.60 15.26 11.22
CA GLY A 32 -10.46 15.90 10.22
C GLY A 32 -10.26 15.40 8.77
N ALA A 33 -9.56 14.29 8.55
CA ALA A 33 -9.45 13.70 7.22
C ALA A 33 -10.68 12.84 6.87
N THR A 34 -11.06 12.83 5.59
CA THR A 34 -11.92 11.77 5.06
C THR A 34 -11.07 10.55 4.77
N CYS A 35 -11.42 9.42 5.36
CA CYS A 35 -10.62 8.22 5.27
C CYS A 35 -11.46 7.01 4.83
N LYS A 36 -11.05 6.34 3.77
CA LYS A 36 -11.62 5.09 3.30
C LYS A 36 -10.62 3.95 3.50
N LEU A 37 -11.07 2.83 4.05
CA LEU A 37 -10.30 1.60 4.17
C LEU A 37 -10.87 0.57 3.19
N ILE A 38 -10.00 -0.02 2.40
CA ILE A 38 -10.29 -1.12 1.49
C ILE A 38 -9.42 -2.31 1.90
N ASN A 39 -10.06 -3.44 2.18
CA ASN A 39 -9.37 -4.72 2.35
C ASN A 39 -9.36 -5.43 1.00
N LEU A 40 -8.21 -5.78 0.49
CA LEU A 40 -8.11 -6.44 -0.82
C LEU A 40 -8.83 -7.77 -0.88
N ILE A 41 -8.93 -8.47 0.26
CA ILE A 41 -9.65 -9.75 0.34
C ILE A 41 -11.17 -9.61 0.10
N ASP A 42 -11.73 -8.42 0.27
CA ASP A 42 -13.16 -8.16 0.06
C ASP A 42 -13.49 -7.84 -1.40
N LEU A 43 -12.48 -7.63 -2.24
CA LEU A 43 -12.67 -7.30 -3.64
C LEU A 43 -12.80 -8.57 -4.49
N SER A 44 -13.77 -8.54 -5.39
CA SER A 44 -13.94 -9.60 -6.38
C SER A 44 -13.12 -9.27 -7.63
N PHE A 45 -11.93 -9.87 -7.76
CA PHE A 45 -11.07 -9.71 -8.94
C PHE A 45 -10.10 -10.89 -9.10
N ASN A 46 -9.67 -11.13 -10.34
CA ASN A 46 -8.59 -12.07 -10.61
C ASN A 46 -7.23 -11.35 -10.44
N PRO A 47 -6.37 -11.76 -9.50
CA PRO A 47 -5.08 -11.11 -9.29
C PRO A 47 -4.06 -11.36 -10.41
N ILE A 48 -4.36 -12.24 -11.36
CA ILE A 48 -3.44 -12.62 -12.43
C ILE A 48 -3.65 -11.69 -13.63
N LEU A 49 -2.59 -11.03 -14.07
CA LEU A 49 -2.54 -10.29 -15.33
C LEU A 49 -2.26 -11.27 -16.50
N ILE A 50 -3.28 -12.04 -16.89
CA ILE A 50 -3.17 -13.21 -17.78
C ILE A 50 -2.42 -12.90 -19.08
N TYR A 51 -2.66 -11.74 -19.68
CA TYR A 51 -2.04 -11.37 -20.97
C TYR A 51 -0.81 -10.48 -20.82
N GLY A 52 -0.39 -10.18 -19.57
CA GLY A 52 0.61 -9.16 -19.33
C GLY A 52 0.17 -7.81 -19.93
N TYR A 53 1.10 -7.08 -20.53
CA TYR A 53 0.82 -5.81 -21.20
C TYR A 53 0.54 -5.95 -22.70
N ARG A 54 0.49 -7.18 -23.22
CA ARG A 54 0.26 -7.47 -24.65
C ARG A 54 -1.18 -7.16 -25.08
N LYS A 55 -2.13 -7.36 -24.18
CA LYS A 55 -3.57 -7.15 -24.44
C LYS A 55 -4.20 -6.44 -23.24
N ILE A 56 -5.05 -5.47 -23.51
CA ILE A 56 -5.81 -4.79 -22.48
C ILE A 56 -6.73 -5.79 -21.79
N SER A 57 -6.58 -5.93 -20.49
CA SER A 57 -7.47 -6.71 -19.63
C SER A 57 -8.61 -5.81 -19.15
N VAL A 58 -9.83 -6.24 -19.32
CA VAL A 58 -10.99 -5.55 -18.73
C VAL A 58 -10.87 -5.62 -17.21
N LEU A 59 -11.08 -4.49 -16.56
CA LEU A 59 -11.10 -4.42 -15.10
C LEU A 59 -12.47 -4.82 -14.56
N GLU A 60 -12.46 -5.57 -13.50
CA GLU A 60 -13.65 -5.88 -12.72
C GLU A 60 -14.21 -4.61 -12.05
N PRO A 61 -15.53 -4.55 -11.82
CA PRO A 61 -16.18 -3.34 -11.25
C PRO A 61 -15.54 -2.84 -9.97
N ASP A 62 -15.06 -3.76 -9.11
CA ASP A 62 -14.40 -3.37 -7.87
C ASP A 62 -13.05 -2.70 -8.11
N LEU A 63 -12.26 -3.16 -9.08
CA LEU A 63 -11.00 -2.51 -9.44
C LEU A 63 -11.21 -1.13 -10.07
N ILE A 64 -12.29 -0.95 -10.86
CA ILE A 64 -12.68 0.36 -11.41
C ILE A 64 -12.99 1.33 -10.26
N LYS A 65 -13.79 0.90 -9.27
CA LYS A 65 -14.08 1.70 -8.07
C LYS A 65 -12.80 2.08 -7.32
N VAL A 66 -11.88 1.12 -7.16
CA VAL A 66 -10.60 1.39 -6.48
C VAL A 66 -9.75 2.38 -7.26
N GLN A 67 -9.72 2.33 -8.60
CA GLN A 67 -9.03 3.36 -9.40
C GLN A 67 -9.61 4.75 -9.14
N GLN A 68 -10.93 4.89 -9.07
CA GLN A 68 -11.59 6.17 -8.75
C GLN A 68 -11.21 6.67 -7.35
N GLU A 69 -11.16 5.79 -6.35
CA GLU A 69 -10.73 6.13 -4.98
C GLU A 69 -9.25 6.55 -4.93
N ILE A 70 -8.38 5.87 -5.70
CA ILE A 70 -6.97 6.26 -5.83
C ILE A 70 -6.86 7.66 -6.45
N LEU A 71 -7.64 7.97 -7.50
CA LEU A 71 -7.63 9.30 -8.12
C LEU A 71 -8.12 10.37 -7.15
N ALA A 72 -9.15 10.11 -6.38
CA ALA A 72 -9.74 11.04 -5.42
C ALA A 72 -8.85 11.29 -4.18
N ALA A 73 -7.98 10.33 -3.82
CA ALA A 73 -7.15 10.42 -2.63
C ALA A 73 -5.95 11.35 -2.81
N ASN A 74 -5.62 12.12 -1.75
CA ASN A 74 -4.39 12.91 -1.66
C ASN A 74 -3.25 12.08 -1.07
N HIS A 75 -3.58 11.08 -0.23
CA HIS A 75 -2.62 10.24 0.47
C HIS A 75 -3.05 8.77 0.43
N LEU A 76 -2.12 7.90 0.05
CA LEU A 76 -2.34 6.46 0.00
C LEU A 76 -1.60 5.77 1.15
N VAL A 77 -2.25 4.83 1.80
CA VAL A 77 -1.62 4.02 2.86
C VAL A 77 -1.74 2.55 2.50
N PHE A 78 -0.61 1.86 2.44
CA PHE A 78 -0.57 0.44 2.16
C PHE A 78 -0.14 -0.28 3.44
N VAL A 79 -0.99 -1.19 3.92
CA VAL A 79 -0.73 -1.99 5.13
C VAL A 79 -0.66 -3.45 4.74
N TYR A 80 0.48 -4.12 5.01
CA TYR A 80 0.67 -5.51 4.60
C TYR A 80 1.77 -6.23 5.41
N PRO A 81 1.75 -7.57 5.48
CA PRO A 81 2.84 -8.35 6.06
C PRO A 81 3.99 -8.50 5.07
N THR A 82 5.21 -8.56 5.58
CA THR A 82 6.38 -8.93 4.78
C THR A 82 6.47 -10.45 4.72
N TRP A 83 6.18 -11.03 3.55
CA TRP A 83 6.32 -12.45 3.26
C TRP A 83 7.40 -12.64 2.19
N TRP A 84 8.30 -13.58 2.44
CA TRP A 84 9.42 -13.85 1.51
C TRP A 84 10.19 -12.57 1.11
N GLY A 85 10.39 -11.68 2.08
CA GLY A 85 11.11 -10.42 1.88
C GLY A 85 10.33 -9.33 1.11
N THR A 86 9.10 -9.60 0.68
CA THR A 86 8.26 -8.68 -0.09
C THR A 86 6.84 -8.58 0.48
N TYR A 87 5.86 -8.40 -0.35
CA TYR A 87 4.43 -8.28 0.01
C TYR A 87 3.65 -9.50 -0.51
N PRO A 88 2.45 -9.78 0.03
CA PRO A 88 1.61 -10.91 -0.38
C PRO A 88 1.28 -10.91 -1.88
N ALA A 89 1.08 -12.09 -2.45
CA ALA A 89 0.67 -12.27 -3.85
C ALA A 89 -0.60 -11.49 -4.20
N LEU A 90 -1.58 -11.44 -3.27
CA LEU A 90 -2.81 -10.66 -3.43
C LEU A 90 -2.50 -9.17 -3.69
N LEU A 91 -1.58 -8.58 -2.92
CA LEU A 91 -1.19 -7.17 -3.10
C LEU A 91 -0.38 -6.97 -4.38
N LYS A 92 0.46 -7.95 -4.78
CA LYS A 92 1.18 -7.88 -6.06
C LYS A 92 0.18 -7.92 -7.22
N GLY A 93 -0.74 -8.87 -7.21
CA GLY A 93 -1.78 -8.98 -8.23
C GLY A 93 -2.66 -7.72 -8.31
N PHE A 94 -2.98 -7.11 -7.17
CA PHE A 94 -3.68 -5.84 -7.14
C PHE A 94 -2.90 -4.74 -7.89
N PHE A 95 -1.58 -4.60 -7.66
CA PHE A 95 -0.79 -3.63 -8.41
C PHE A 95 -0.74 -3.95 -9.89
N ASP A 96 -0.57 -5.20 -10.28
CA ASP A 96 -0.50 -5.62 -11.68
C ASP A 96 -1.83 -5.34 -12.41
N ARG A 97 -2.96 -5.41 -11.71
CA ARG A 97 -4.29 -5.21 -12.29
C ARG A 97 -4.76 -3.76 -12.24
N VAL A 98 -4.32 -2.96 -11.26
CA VAL A 98 -4.83 -1.60 -11.05
C VAL A 98 -3.89 -0.54 -11.63
N PHE A 99 -2.54 -0.72 -11.48
CA PHE A 99 -1.56 0.28 -11.88
C PHE A 99 -1.14 0.12 -13.34
N LEU A 100 -2.12 0.17 -14.23
CA LEU A 100 -1.97 -0.05 -15.67
C LEU A 100 -1.52 1.20 -16.44
N PRO A 101 -0.96 1.01 -17.65
CA PRO A 101 -0.75 2.12 -18.59
C PRO A 101 -2.06 2.86 -18.87
N GLY A 102 -2.01 4.19 -18.93
CA GLY A 102 -3.18 5.06 -19.09
C GLY A 102 -3.86 5.45 -17.78
N PHE A 103 -3.61 4.73 -16.69
CA PHE A 103 -4.11 5.07 -15.37
C PHE A 103 -2.99 5.59 -14.44
N ALA A 104 -1.94 4.81 -14.25
CA ALA A 104 -0.86 5.14 -13.32
C ALA A 104 0.36 5.76 -14.00
N PHE A 105 0.57 5.42 -15.26
CA PHE A 105 1.66 5.93 -16.09
C PHE A 105 1.30 5.83 -17.57
N LYS A 106 2.08 6.53 -18.43
CA LYS A 106 1.93 6.47 -19.88
C LYS A 106 3.30 6.60 -20.53
N TYR A 107 3.72 5.57 -21.28
CA TYR A 107 4.96 5.62 -22.05
C TYR A 107 4.88 6.61 -23.20
N HIS A 108 5.96 7.32 -23.46
CA HIS A 108 6.12 8.10 -24.67
C HIS A 108 6.34 7.17 -25.88
N LYS A 109 5.88 7.61 -27.05
CA LYS A 109 6.12 6.85 -28.29
C LYS A 109 7.49 7.14 -28.89
N SER A 110 8.10 8.29 -28.57
CA SER A 110 9.29 8.84 -29.22
C SER A 110 10.58 8.69 -28.42
N ASP A 111 10.50 8.35 -27.14
CA ASP A 111 11.67 8.26 -26.26
C ASP A 111 11.50 7.18 -25.18
N LEU A 112 12.51 7.04 -24.30
CA LEU A 112 12.54 6.06 -23.21
C LEU A 112 11.84 6.56 -21.92
N PHE A 113 11.18 7.72 -21.95
CA PHE A 113 10.55 8.31 -20.77
C PHE A 113 9.05 7.97 -20.73
N TRP A 114 8.43 8.36 -19.62
CA TRP A 114 7.00 8.17 -19.41
C TRP A 114 6.39 9.27 -18.53
N ASP A 115 5.11 9.51 -18.74
CA ASP A 115 4.31 10.36 -17.87
C ASP A 115 3.94 9.61 -16.60
N LYS A 116 4.09 10.28 -15.47
CA LYS A 116 3.69 9.80 -14.15
C LYS A 116 2.32 10.37 -13.83
N LEU A 117 1.28 9.58 -13.94
CA LEU A 117 -0.10 10.06 -13.90
C LEU A 117 -0.66 10.24 -12.48
N LEU A 118 0.05 9.73 -11.45
CA LEU A 118 -0.36 9.86 -10.04
C LEU A 118 0.49 10.89 -9.26
N LYS A 119 1.04 11.90 -9.96
CA LYS A 119 1.77 13.02 -9.34
C LYS A 119 0.87 13.79 -8.36
N GLY A 120 1.49 14.44 -7.38
CA GLY A 120 0.80 15.24 -6.35
C GLY A 120 0.25 14.42 -5.18
N LYS A 121 0.30 13.09 -5.26
CA LYS A 121 -0.07 12.21 -4.16
C LYS A 121 1.14 11.84 -3.32
N THR A 122 0.90 11.61 -2.02
CA THR A 122 1.89 11.08 -1.08
C THR A 122 1.50 9.68 -0.65
N ALA A 123 2.43 8.91 -0.08
CA ALA A 123 2.07 7.61 0.47
C ALA A 123 2.80 7.27 1.77
N ARG A 124 2.17 6.35 2.53
CA ARG A 124 2.76 5.65 3.66
C ARG A 124 2.65 4.15 3.45
N ILE A 125 3.72 3.45 3.77
CA ILE A 125 3.78 2.00 3.83
C ILE A 125 3.88 1.61 5.30
N ILE A 126 3.01 0.73 5.75
CA ILE A 126 3.01 0.12 7.08
C ILE A 126 3.19 -1.37 6.90
N THR A 127 4.28 -1.93 7.41
CA THR A 127 4.55 -3.36 7.26
C THR A 127 4.70 -4.04 8.60
N THR A 128 4.35 -5.31 8.63
CA THR A 128 4.68 -6.23 9.73
C THR A 128 5.64 -7.30 9.22
N MET A 129 6.55 -7.76 10.08
CA MET A 129 7.48 -8.84 9.75
C MET A 129 7.96 -9.57 11.01
N ASP A 130 8.39 -10.81 10.86
CA ASP A 130 8.99 -11.58 11.97
C ASP A 130 10.50 -11.39 12.05
N SER A 131 11.15 -11.13 10.93
CA SER A 131 12.58 -10.80 10.93
C SER A 131 12.85 -9.50 11.69
N PRO A 132 13.93 -9.40 12.45
CA PRO A 132 14.38 -8.13 13.03
C PRO A 132 14.57 -7.07 11.93
N ALA A 133 14.14 -5.83 12.20
CA ALA A 133 14.20 -4.76 11.19
C ALA A 133 15.63 -4.50 10.68
N TRP A 134 16.65 -4.58 11.56
CA TRP A 134 18.04 -4.38 11.15
C TRP A 134 18.50 -5.47 10.17
N TYR A 135 18.09 -6.75 10.38
CA TYR A 135 18.45 -7.86 9.51
C TYR A 135 17.82 -7.68 8.12
N TYR A 136 16.54 -7.32 8.09
CA TYR A 136 15.84 -7.03 6.83
C TYR A 136 16.47 -5.85 6.07
N PHE A 137 16.90 -4.82 6.80
CA PHE A 137 17.54 -3.65 6.20
C PHE A 137 18.96 -3.95 5.68
N LEU A 138 19.82 -4.54 6.52
CA LEU A 138 21.24 -4.71 6.20
C LEU A 138 21.49 -5.92 5.28
N ILE A 139 20.90 -7.06 5.62
CA ILE A 139 21.19 -8.32 4.91
C ILE A 139 20.32 -8.45 3.66
N TYR A 140 19.01 -8.29 3.79
CA TYR A 140 18.10 -8.37 2.64
C TYR A 140 18.03 -7.07 1.82
N ARG A 141 18.60 -5.95 2.31
CA ARG A 141 18.55 -4.63 1.66
C ARG A 141 17.13 -4.16 1.34
N SER A 142 16.17 -4.55 2.18
CA SER A 142 14.77 -4.13 2.13
C SER A 142 14.10 -4.27 0.76
N PRO A 143 14.11 -5.46 0.12
CA PRO A 143 13.66 -5.60 -1.26
C PRO A 143 12.20 -5.20 -1.47
N GLY A 144 11.30 -5.59 -0.57
CA GLY A 144 9.89 -5.21 -0.63
C GLY A 144 9.66 -3.71 -0.46
N HIS A 145 10.38 -3.06 0.45
CA HIS A 145 10.31 -1.60 0.63
C HIS A 145 10.81 -0.85 -0.60
N ASN A 146 11.93 -1.28 -1.18
CA ASN A 146 12.50 -0.66 -2.37
C ASN A 146 11.60 -0.85 -3.59
N SER A 147 11.08 -2.06 -3.79
CA SER A 147 10.11 -2.36 -4.85
C SER A 147 8.87 -1.47 -4.75
N MET A 148 8.23 -1.44 -3.58
CA MET A 148 7.02 -0.64 -3.37
C MET A 148 7.29 0.85 -3.53
N LYS A 149 8.33 1.37 -2.84
CA LYS A 149 8.63 2.81 -2.80
C LYS A 149 9.12 3.35 -4.13
N ARG A 150 10.05 2.62 -4.80
CA ARG A 150 10.75 3.13 -6.00
C ARG A 150 10.09 2.62 -7.28
N ALA A 151 9.96 1.29 -7.41
CA ALA A 151 9.55 0.66 -8.65
C ALA A 151 8.04 0.75 -8.90
N ILE A 152 7.19 0.85 -7.86
CA ILE A 152 5.74 0.97 -8.02
C ILE A 152 5.31 2.42 -7.79
N LEU A 153 5.31 2.90 -6.55
CA LEU A 153 4.74 4.21 -6.21
C LEU A 153 5.52 5.36 -6.83
N GLY A 154 6.85 5.33 -6.71
CA GLY A 154 7.73 6.37 -7.28
C GLY A 154 7.71 6.40 -8.80
N PHE A 155 7.60 5.23 -9.45
CA PHE A 155 7.44 5.10 -10.89
C PHE A 155 6.18 5.83 -11.39
N CYS A 156 5.08 5.75 -10.63
CA CYS A 156 3.81 6.42 -10.95
C CYS A 156 3.74 7.88 -10.51
N GLY A 157 4.78 8.39 -9.82
CA GLY A 157 4.86 9.80 -9.39
C GLY A 157 4.37 10.06 -7.96
N ILE A 158 4.02 9.02 -7.21
CA ILE A 158 3.58 9.15 -5.81
C ILE A 158 4.82 9.37 -4.93
N LYS A 159 4.96 10.54 -4.34
CA LYS A 159 6.06 10.92 -3.45
C LYS A 159 5.75 12.18 -2.63
N PRO A 160 6.25 12.31 -1.39
CA PRO A 160 7.13 11.35 -0.69
C PRO A 160 6.40 10.07 -0.27
N VAL A 161 7.18 8.97 -0.16
CA VAL A 161 6.70 7.69 0.40
C VAL A 161 7.44 7.44 1.70
N LYS A 162 6.71 7.41 2.82
CA LYS A 162 7.23 7.10 4.16
C LYS A 162 6.96 5.63 4.50
N ILE A 163 7.89 5.01 5.22
CA ILE A 163 7.79 3.59 5.60
C ILE A 163 7.85 3.46 7.12
N THR A 164 7.01 2.61 7.67
CA THR A 164 7.01 2.21 9.08
C THR A 164 6.86 0.70 9.16
N SER A 165 7.81 0.05 9.80
CA SER A 165 7.80 -1.40 9.99
C SER A 165 7.64 -1.74 11.47
N PHE A 166 6.80 -2.72 11.74
CA PHE A 166 6.59 -3.31 13.07
C PHE A 166 7.17 -4.72 13.07
N SER A 167 8.17 -4.94 13.92
CA SER A 167 8.88 -6.22 14.00
C SER A 167 9.64 -6.39 15.33
N PRO A 168 9.93 -7.63 15.73
CA PRO A 168 9.37 -8.88 15.23
C PRO A 168 7.95 -9.11 15.79
N ILE A 169 7.01 -9.57 14.93
CA ILE A 169 5.61 -9.79 15.34
C ILE A 169 5.46 -11.02 16.22
N LYS A 170 6.08 -12.14 15.80
CA LYS A 170 5.91 -13.43 16.46
C LYS A 170 6.32 -13.40 17.95
N SER A 171 7.37 -12.67 18.30
CA SER A 171 7.85 -12.50 19.66
C SER A 171 7.28 -11.27 20.38
N SER A 172 6.29 -10.58 19.83
CA SER A 172 5.66 -9.44 20.47
C SER A 172 4.54 -9.86 21.41
N ASP A 173 4.54 -9.32 22.61
CA ASP A 173 3.46 -9.48 23.59
C ASP A 173 2.31 -8.46 23.37
N GLY A 174 1.25 -8.60 24.15
CA GLY A 174 0.08 -7.71 24.08
C GLY A 174 0.43 -6.25 24.41
N LYS A 175 1.36 -5.99 25.32
CA LYS A 175 1.80 -4.63 25.68
C LYS A 175 2.49 -3.95 24.50
N LYS A 176 3.43 -4.65 23.87
CA LYS A 176 4.15 -4.15 22.68
C LYS A 176 3.22 -3.92 21.50
N ARG A 177 2.29 -4.84 21.25
CA ARG A 177 1.27 -4.68 20.20
C ARG A 177 0.36 -3.46 20.44
N LYS A 178 -0.05 -3.21 21.69
CA LYS A 178 -0.82 -2.02 22.06
C LYS A 178 -0.04 -0.74 21.72
N VAL A 179 1.22 -0.63 22.10
CA VAL A 179 2.08 0.52 21.75
C VAL A 179 2.19 0.71 20.24
N TRP A 180 2.25 -0.37 19.48
CA TRP A 180 2.30 -0.29 18.02
C TRP A 180 1.00 0.18 17.39
N LEU A 181 -0.16 -0.21 17.95
CA LEU A 181 -1.47 0.30 17.52
C LEU A 181 -1.61 1.80 17.84
N GLU A 182 -1.20 2.23 19.01
CA GLU A 182 -1.15 3.66 19.40
C GLU A 182 -0.23 4.46 18.46
N LYS A 183 0.92 3.88 18.09
CA LYS A 183 1.83 4.49 17.10
C LYS A 183 1.18 4.59 15.72
N ALA A 184 0.46 3.56 15.26
CA ALA A 184 -0.28 3.61 14.00
C ALA A 184 -1.35 4.72 14.02
N GLU A 185 -2.09 4.85 15.11
CA GLU A 185 -3.06 5.93 15.31
C GLU A 185 -2.39 7.32 15.29
N ALA A 186 -1.26 7.47 16.00
CA ALA A 186 -0.49 8.72 15.98
C ALA A 186 0.05 9.06 14.58
N LEU A 187 0.42 8.07 13.76
CA LEU A 187 0.80 8.29 12.37
C LEU A 187 -0.38 8.76 11.52
N GLY A 188 -1.58 8.22 11.76
CA GLY A 188 -2.82 8.68 11.14
C GLY A 188 -3.12 10.15 11.47
N ARG A 189 -2.99 10.52 12.75
CA ARG A 189 -3.18 11.91 13.18
C ARG A 189 -2.27 12.92 12.48
N LYS A 190 -1.05 12.51 12.13
CA LYS A 190 -0.09 13.39 11.42
C LYS A 190 -0.44 13.63 9.96
N LEU A 191 -1.38 12.89 9.39
CA LEU A 191 -1.85 12.98 7.99
C LEU A 191 -0.72 12.96 6.93
N LEU A 192 0.39 12.21 7.22
CA LEU A 192 1.60 12.17 6.39
C LEU A 192 2.01 10.74 6.11
#